data_7300ca426963c30aab055192438951ce
#
_entry.id   7300ca426963c30aab055192438951ce
#
_cell.length_a   1.000
_cell.length_b   1.000
_cell.length_c   1.000
_cell.angle_alpha   90.00
_cell.angle_beta   90.00
_cell.angle_gamma   90.00
#
_symmetry.space_group_name_H-M   'P 1'
#
loop_
_entity.id
_entity.type
_entity.pdbx_description
1 polymer ?
#
loop_
_entity_poly.entity_id
_entity_poly.type
_entity_poly.pdbx_seq_one_letter_code
_entity_poly.pdbx_strand_id
1 'polypeptide(L)'
;MSDTIKPFQYRLPRPAVGVFPGAHPGQMVGNGQLFKRHDTLIARPDPRRIDLRASLLDPFGHYQVRVQQQHSAIDVYLLADLSASMRFFGGYDKRRSLADMLLSIAASALEYGDNVGFIAANQRVLTECYVPAGKHLGRIQAMAKHLENIDLQPGSAGLQQAQRYLPK
;
A
#
# COMPACT_ATOMS: atom_id res chain seq x y z
N MET A 1 7.97 -26.53 11.01
CA MET A 1 9.17 -25.78 10.58
C MET A 1 8.65 -24.42 10.12
N SER A 2 9.00 -23.37 10.84
CA SER A 2 8.61 -22.01 10.46
C SER A 2 9.48 -21.62 9.27
N ASP A 3 8.93 -21.77 8.05
CA ASP A 3 9.53 -21.13 6.90
C ASP A 3 9.59 -19.63 7.20
N THR A 4 10.81 -19.13 7.22
CA THR A 4 11.08 -17.72 7.55
C THR A 4 10.35 -16.85 6.56
N ILE A 5 9.35 -16.10 7.04
CA ILE A 5 8.66 -15.07 6.25
C ILE A 5 9.74 -14.17 5.64
N LYS A 6 9.85 -14.17 4.31
CA LYS A 6 10.84 -13.37 3.59
C LYS A 6 10.19 -12.10 3.07
N PRO A 7 10.53 -10.93 3.63
CA PRO A 7 10.08 -9.67 3.03
C PRO A 7 10.74 -9.49 1.65
N PHE A 8 10.04 -8.83 0.75
CA PHE A 8 10.50 -8.52 -0.60
C PHE A 8 10.34 -7.02 -0.89
N GLN A 9 11.16 -6.52 -1.80
CA GLN A 9 11.09 -5.14 -2.23
C GLN A 9 10.10 -5.00 -3.39
N TYR A 10 9.24 -3.99 -3.32
CA TYR A 10 8.32 -3.65 -4.40
C TYR A 10 8.45 -2.16 -4.77
N ARG A 11 8.14 -1.84 -6.00
CA ARG A 11 8.14 -0.46 -6.51
C ARG A 11 6.81 -0.16 -7.15
N LEU A 12 6.32 1.05 -6.92
CA LEU A 12 5.11 1.51 -7.58
C LEU A 12 5.43 1.96 -9.01
N PRO A 13 4.58 1.61 -10.00
CA PRO A 13 4.75 2.05 -11.38
C PRO A 13 4.44 3.54 -11.55
N ARG A 14 3.76 4.15 -10.57
CA ARG A 14 3.37 5.57 -10.55
C ARG A 14 3.57 6.16 -9.16
N PRO A 15 3.79 7.49 -9.05
CA PRO A 15 3.88 8.14 -7.74
C PRO A 15 2.62 7.92 -6.89
N ALA A 16 2.82 7.71 -5.60
CA ALA A 16 1.74 7.49 -4.64
C ALA A 16 0.84 8.73 -4.50
N VAL A 17 -0.46 8.50 -4.30
CA VAL A 17 -1.46 9.57 -4.09
C VAL A 17 -1.79 9.74 -2.60
N GLY A 18 -1.13 9.00 -1.71
CA GLY A 18 -1.39 9.03 -0.27
C GLY A 18 -1.09 10.38 0.37
N VAL A 19 -1.86 10.72 1.38
CA VAL A 19 -1.70 11.95 2.20
C VAL A 19 -0.73 11.72 3.36
N PHE A 20 -0.67 10.47 3.86
CA PHE A 20 0.17 10.13 5.01
C PHE A 20 1.63 9.92 4.61
N PRO A 21 2.58 10.34 5.46
CA PRO A 21 4.00 10.13 5.22
C PRO A 21 4.33 8.63 5.07
N GLY A 22 5.19 8.30 4.10
CA GLY A 22 5.64 6.93 3.82
C GLY A 22 6.94 6.89 3.04
N ALA A 23 7.28 5.74 2.47
CA ALA A 23 8.53 5.55 1.74
C ALA A 23 8.42 5.82 0.22
N HIS A 24 7.20 5.86 -0.33
CA HIS A 24 7.00 5.99 -1.77
C HIS A 24 6.99 7.45 -2.23
N PRO A 25 7.63 7.79 -3.36
CA PRO A 25 7.51 9.13 -3.96
C PRO A 25 6.04 9.47 -4.21
N GLY A 26 5.53 10.51 -3.55
CA GLY A 26 4.14 10.96 -3.67
C GLY A 26 3.95 12.01 -4.76
N GLN A 27 2.71 12.23 -5.18
CA GLN A 27 2.35 13.33 -6.08
C GLN A 27 2.29 14.67 -5.33
N MET A 28 2.02 14.63 -4.04
CA MET A 28 1.85 15.82 -3.21
C MET A 28 3.17 16.54 -2.97
N VAL A 29 3.03 17.80 -2.68
CA VAL A 29 4.13 18.69 -2.29
C VAL A 29 4.09 18.86 -0.79
N GLY A 30 5.25 18.71 -0.15
CA GLY A 30 5.33 18.78 1.31
C GLY A 30 6.78 18.82 1.82
N ASN A 31 6.99 18.19 2.98
CA ASN A 31 8.26 18.18 3.68
C ASN A 31 9.21 17.04 3.25
N GLY A 32 9.11 16.55 2.01
CA GLY A 32 10.05 15.54 1.50
C GLY A 32 11.44 16.11 1.26
N GLN A 33 12.37 15.23 0.89
CA GLN A 33 13.76 15.62 0.60
C GLN A 33 14.03 15.80 -0.90
N LEU A 34 13.19 15.22 -1.76
CA LEU A 34 13.38 15.32 -3.21
C LEU A 34 12.85 16.65 -3.73
N PHE A 35 13.73 17.38 -4.43
CA PHE A 35 13.33 18.59 -5.13
C PHE A 35 12.35 18.26 -6.26
N LYS A 36 11.26 19.03 -6.34
CA LYS A 36 10.25 18.89 -7.39
C LYS A 36 10.27 20.03 -8.40
N ARG A 37 10.23 21.27 -7.92
CA ARG A 37 10.24 22.47 -8.73
C ARG A 37 10.53 23.71 -7.89
N HIS A 38 10.70 24.84 -8.54
CA HIS A 38 10.56 26.14 -7.90
C HIS A 38 9.13 26.65 -8.03
N ASP A 39 8.71 27.45 -7.07
CA ASP A 39 7.43 28.17 -7.06
C ASP A 39 7.68 29.59 -6.53
N THR A 40 6.82 30.55 -6.81
CA THR A 40 6.99 31.90 -6.28
C THR A 40 6.68 31.95 -4.78
N LEU A 41 7.36 32.85 -4.05
CA LEU A 41 7.10 33.07 -2.61
C LEU A 41 5.63 33.50 -2.37
N ILE A 42 5.00 34.18 -3.33
CA ILE A 42 3.61 34.59 -3.25
C ILE A 42 2.69 33.36 -3.27
N ALA A 43 2.97 32.39 -4.16
CA ALA A 43 2.19 31.17 -4.26
C ALA A 43 2.43 30.22 -3.08
N ARG A 44 3.62 30.27 -2.47
CA ARG A 44 4.01 29.46 -1.31
C ARG A 44 4.80 30.32 -0.32
N PRO A 45 4.14 30.91 0.67
CA PRO A 45 4.79 31.82 1.64
C PRO A 45 5.60 31.04 2.68
N ASP A 46 6.72 30.45 2.25
CA ASP A 46 7.70 29.80 3.13
C ASP A 46 9.10 30.42 2.91
N PRO A 47 9.45 31.46 3.66
CA PRO A 47 10.75 32.15 3.52
C PRO A 47 11.95 31.25 3.79
N ARG A 48 11.79 30.18 4.57
CA ARG A 48 12.90 29.27 4.94
C ARG A 48 13.39 28.46 3.75
N ARG A 49 12.60 28.41 2.67
CA ARG A 49 12.89 27.62 1.47
C ARG A 49 13.20 28.48 0.26
N ILE A 50 13.45 29.78 0.46
CA ILE A 50 13.86 30.66 -0.62
C ILE A 50 15.19 30.18 -1.20
N ASP A 51 15.22 30.02 -2.52
CA ASP A 51 16.40 29.78 -3.31
C ASP A 51 16.89 31.10 -3.88
N LEU A 52 17.88 31.72 -3.21
CA LEU A 52 18.41 33.02 -3.63
C LEU A 52 19.00 32.95 -5.04
N ARG A 53 19.65 31.83 -5.40
CA ARG A 53 20.27 31.68 -6.71
C ARG A 53 19.23 31.63 -7.81
N ALA A 54 18.16 30.83 -7.60
CA ALA A 54 17.04 30.75 -8.54
C ALA A 54 16.28 32.09 -8.62
N SER A 55 16.16 32.82 -7.48
CA SER A 55 15.50 34.14 -7.43
C SER A 55 16.27 35.20 -8.20
N LEU A 56 17.58 35.18 -8.17
CA LEU A 56 18.43 36.11 -8.93
C LEU A 56 18.34 35.88 -10.45
N LEU A 57 18.01 34.67 -10.86
CA LEU A 57 17.88 34.31 -12.26
C LEU A 57 16.42 34.42 -12.77
N ASP A 58 15.47 34.80 -11.90
CA ASP A 58 14.08 34.99 -12.30
C ASP A 58 13.90 36.29 -13.10
N PRO A 59 13.44 36.23 -14.35
CA PRO A 59 13.31 37.43 -15.19
C PRO A 59 12.26 38.44 -14.68
N PHE A 60 11.37 37.99 -13.78
CA PHE A 60 10.33 38.85 -13.19
C PHE A 60 10.71 39.38 -11.79
N GLY A 61 11.89 39.00 -11.27
CA GLY A 61 12.36 39.44 -9.97
C GLY A 61 11.60 38.85 -8.78
N HIS A 62 10.89 37.75 -8.95
CA HIS A 62 10.18 37.09 -7.86
C HIS A 62 11.14 36.24 -7.03
N TYR A 63 10.92 36.20 -5.72
CA TYR A 63 11.59 35.23 -4.87
C TYR A 63 11.07 33.82 -5.19
N GLN A 64 12.00 32.93 -5.53
CA GLN A 64 11.75 31.52 -5.84
C GLN A 64 11.94 30.65 -4.61
N VAL A 65 10.96 29.78 -4.32
CA VAL A 65 10.94 28.87 -3.18
C VAL A 65 11.11 27.43 -3.68
N ARG A 66 11.97 26.65 -3.03
CA ARG A 66 12.13 25.22 -3.33
C ARG A 66 10.92 24.44 -2.87
N VAL A 67 10.31 23.76 -3.82
CA VAL A 67 9.19 22.86 -3.58
C VAL A 67 9.69 21.43 -3.60
N GLN A 68 9.47 20.71 -2.51
CA GLN A 68 9.90 19.33 -2.34
C GLN A 68 8.75 18.37 -2.51
N GLN A 69 9.03 17.18 -3.03
CA GLN A 69 8.09 16.11 -3.19
C GLN A 69 7.87 15.41 -1.84
N GLN A 70 6.62 15.20 -1.45
CA GLN A 70 6.31 14.42 -0.26
C GLN A 70 6.42 12.93 -0.57
N HIS A 71 7.01 12.15 0.34
CA HIS A 71 6.88 10.71 0.32
C HIS A 71 5.57 10.31 1.01
N SER A 72 4.86 9.36 0.43
CA SER A 72 3.54 8.95 0.90
C SER A 72 3.48 7.45 1.16
N ALA A 73 2.73 7.05 2.18
CA ALA A 73 2.33 5.67 2.41
C ALA A 73 1.14 5.31 1.51
N ILE A 74 1.02 4.05 1.19
CA ILE A 74 -0.08 3.49 0.41
C ILE A 74 -0.82 2.41 1.18
N ASP A 75 -2.03 2.09 0.71
CA ASP A 75 -2.80 0.95 1.18
C ASP A 75 -2.61 -0.23 0.22
N VAL A 76 -2.01 -1.31 0.72
CA VAL A 76 -1.77 -2.55 -0.01
C VAL A 76 -2.86 -3.55 0.37
N TYR A 77 -3.70 -3.94 -0.59
CA TYR A 77 -4.73 -4.94 -0.38
C TYR A 77 -4.40 -6.25 -1.08
N LEU A 78 -4.45 -7.37 -0.35
CA LEU A 78 -4.45 -8.69 -0.93
C LEU A 78 -5.90 -9.14 -1.15
N LEU A 79 -6.25 -9.41 -2.41
CA LEU A 79 -7.53 -9.98 -2.81
C LEU A 79 -7.37 -11.48 -3.03
N ALA A 80 -8.09 -12.31 -2.28
CA ALA A 80 -8.01 -13.75 -2.35
C ALA A 80 -9.32 -14.38 -2.82
N ASP A 81 -9.22 -15.32 -3.76
CA ASP A 81 -10.32 -16.20 -4.13
C ASP A 81 -10.28 -17.45 -3.23
N LEU A 82 -11.29 -17.62 -2.39
CA LEU A 82 -11.48 -18.77 -1.49
C LEU A 82 -12.55 -19.73 -2.02
N SER A 83 -12.58 -19.92 -3.34
CA SER A 83 -13.48 -20.89 -3.98
C SER A 83 -13.05 -22.34 -3.73
N ALA A 84 -13.94 -23.29 -4.01
CA ALA A 84 -13.67 -24.72 -3.83
C ALA A 84 -12.47 -25.23 -4.63
N SER A 85 -12.05 -24.54 -5.70
CA SER A 85 -10.86 -24.88 -6.48
C SER A 85 -9.56 -24.81 -5.64
N MET A 86 -9.58 -24.07 -4.55
CA MET A 86 -8.47 -24.01 -3.59
C MET A 86 -8.31 -25.32 -2.78
N ARG A 87 -9.35 -26.19 -2.74
CA ARG A 87 -9.27 -27.52 -2.11
C ARG A 87 -8.38 -28.50 -2.87
N PHE A 88 -8.14 -28.23 -4.14
CA PHE A 88 -7.32 -29.14 -4.94
C PHE A 88 -5.87 -29.14 -4.44
N PHE A 89 -5.50 -30.26 -3.82
CA PHE A 89 -4.14 -30.52 -3.36
C PHE A 89 -3.35 -31.10 -4.55
N GLY A 90 -2.51 -30.24 -5.17
CA GLY A 90 -1.39 -30.73 -5.97
C GLY A 90 -0.24 -31.15 -5.03
N GLY A 91 0.96 -30.65 -5.22
CA GLY A 91 2.08 -30.85 -4.27
C GLY A 91 2.04 -29.93 -3.04
N TYR A 92 1.09 -28.96 -2.95
CA TYR A 92 1.08 -27.91 -1.91
C TYR A 92 -0.33 -27.62 -1.40
N ASP A 93 -0.42 -27.28 -0.10
CA ASP A 93 -1.64 -26.71 0.46
C ASP A 93 -1.74 -25.23 0.07
N LYS A 94 -2.67 -24.93 -0.82
CA LYS A 94 -2.88 -23.57 -1.32
C LYS A 94 -3.31 -22.58 -0.25
N ARG A 95 -4.03 -23.04 0.79
CA ARG A 95 -4.45 -22.19 1.92
C ARG A 95 -3.25 -21.75 2.74
N ARG A 96 -2.36 -22.68 3.02
CA ARG A 96 -1.10 -22.38 3.72
C ARG A 96 -0.21 -21.45 2.89
N SER A 97 -0.08 -21.73 1.59
CA SER A 97 0.67 -20.84 0.70
C SER A 97 0.07 -19.42 0.64
N LEU A 98 -1.25 -19.30 0.67
CA LEU A 98 -1.94 -18.01 0.74
C LEU A 98 -1.66 -17.28 2.07
N ALA A 99 -1.69 -18.02 3.19
CA ALA A 99 -1.37 -17.47 4.50
C ALA A 99 0.09 -16.97 4.57
N ASP A 100 1.03 -17.75 4.07
CA ASP A 100 2.45 -17.38 4.01
C ASP A 100 2.67 -16.15 3.10
N MET A 101 1.97 -16.09 1.96
CA MET A 101 2.02 -14.93 1.06
C MET A 101 1.45 -13.68 1.73
N LEU A 102 0.33 -13.79 2.43
CA LEU A 102 -0.26 -12.68 3.19
C LEU A 102 0.71 -12.14 4.23
N LEU A 103 1.38 -13.01 4.98
CA LEU A 103 2.37 -12.62 5.98
C LEU A 103 3.62 -11.97 5.34
N SER A 104 4.09 -12.48 4.21
CA SER A 104 5.24 -11.91 3.49
C SER A 104 4.92 -10.52 2.92
N ILE A 105 3.73 -10.34 2.33
CA ILE A 105 3.26 -9.03 1.85
C ILE A 105 3.14 -8.06 3.02
N ALA A 106 2.57 -8.50 4.15
CA ALA A 106 2.40 -7.67 5.32
C ALA A 106 3.75 -7.23 5.90
N ALA A 107 4.70 -8.15 6.05
CA ALA A 107 6.04 -7.83 6.52
C ALA A 107 6.72 -6.80 5.60
N SER A 108 6.62 -7.00 4.27
CA SER A 108 7.20 -6.09 3.27
C SER A 108 6.57 -4.71 3.32
N ALA A 109 5.25 -4.62 3.33
CA ALA A 109 4.54 -3.34 3.32
C ALA A 109 4.77 -2.54 4.61
N LEU A 110 4.76 -3.21 5.77
CA LEU A 110 5.03 -2.56 7.05
C LEU A 110 6.47 -2.05 7.16
N GLU A 111 7.45 -2.73 6.55
CA GLU A 111 8.83 -2.25 6.46
C GLU A 111 8.93 -0.92 5.69
N TYR A 112 8.13 -0.76 4.62
CA TYR A 112 7.99 0.51 3.89
C TYR A 112 7.10 1.55 4.58
N GLY A 113 6.49 1.20 5.72
CA GLY A 113 5.56 2.07 6.44
C GLY A 113 4.18 2.18 5.79
N ASP A 114 3.85 1.24 4.89
CA ASP A 114 2.56 1.15 4.22
C ASP A 114 1.51 0.44 5.10
N ASN A 115 0.25 0.58 4.72
CA ASN A 115 -0.85 -0.13 5.36
C ASN A 115 -1.14 -1.43 4.59
N VAL A 116 -1.61 -2.45 5.32
CA VAL A 116 -1.98 -3.73 4.72
C VAL A 116 -3.42 -4.06 5.05
N GLY A 117 -4.18 -4.45 4.03
CA GLY A 117 -5.53 -4.97 4.12
C GLY A 117 -5.67 -6.32 3.43
N PHE A 118 -6.71 -7.06 3.79
CA PHE A 118 -7.05 -8.34 3.20
C PHE A 118 -8.54 -8.42 2.89
N ILE A 119 -8.87 -8.92 1.71
CA ILE A 119 -10.24 -9.17 1.29
C ILE A 119 -10.29 -10.55 0.65
N ALA A 120 -11.21 -11.38 1.11
CA ALA A 120 -11.46 -12.68 0.48
C ALA A 120 -12.88 -12.78 -0.05
N ALA A 121 -13.03 -13.53 -1.11
CA ALA A 121 -14.32 -13.79 -1.73
C ALA A 121 -14.42 -15.21 -2.28
N ASN A 122 -15.63 -15.75 -2.31
CA ASN A 122 -16.01 -16.95 -3.05
C ASN A 122 -17.14 -16.60 -4.05
N GLN A 123 -18.40 -16.95 -3.78
CA GLN A 123 -19.56 -16.40 -4.51
C GLN A 123 -19.87 -14.96 -4.12
N ARG A 124 -19.51 -14.57 -2.91
CA ARG A 124 -19.68 -13.25 -2.31
C ARG A 124 -18.41 -12.83 -1.56
N VAL A 125 -18.33 -11.57 -1.20
CA VAL A 125 -17.28 -11.10 -0.29
C VAL A 125 -17.52 -11.70 1.10
N LEU A 126 -16.47 -12.29 1.66
CA LEU A 126 -16.48 -12.90 2.98
C LEU A 126 -16.14 -11.81 4.02
N THR A 127 -17.16 -11.29 4.68
CA THR A 127 -17.01 -10.23 5.67
C THR A 127 -16.17 -10.66 6.87
N GLU A 128 -16.23 -11.95 7.22
CA GLU A 128 -15.39 -12.57 8.24
C GLU A 128 -13.89 -12.59 7.89
N CYS A 129 -13.59 -12.53 6.58
CA CYS A 129 -12.22 -12.47 6.05
C CYS A 129 -11.83 -11.05 5.61
N TYR A 130 -12.56 -10.01 6.04
CA TYR A 130 -12.22 -8.64 5.73
C TYR A 130 -11.31 -8.03 6.80
N VAL A 131 -10.13 -7.60 6.39
CA VAL A 131 -9.21 -6.81 7.23
C VAL A 131 -9.00 -5.47 6.55
N PRO A 132 -9.46 -4.36 7.13
CA PRO A 132 -9.21 -3.03 6.58
C PRO A 132 -7.71 -2.71 6.59
N ALA A 133 -7.27 -1.88 5.64
CA ALA A 133 -5.88 -1.46 5.58
C ALA A 133 -5.45 -0.76 6.87
N GLY A 134 -4.30 -1.15 7.37
CA GLY A 134 -3.72 -0.61 8.58
C GLY A 134 -2.37 -1.24 8.92
N LYS A 135 -1.74 -0.71 9.98
CA LYS A 135 -0.41 -1.18 10.45
C LYS A 135 -0.53 -2.26 11.54
N HIS A 136 -1.63 -3.01 11.56
CA HIS A 136 -1.94 -3.98 12.61
C HIS A 136 -1.50 -5.39 12.23
N LEU A 137 -0.21 -5.71 12.41
CA LEU A 137 0.34 -7.04 12.11
C LEU A 137 -0.42 -8.18 12.81
N GLY A 138 -0.87 -7.98 14.04
CA GLY A 138 -1.61 -8.99 14.81
C GLY A 138 -2.93 -9.42 14.14
N ARG A 139 -3.65 -8.49 13.49
CA ARG A 139 -4.87 -8.82 12.73
C ARG A 139 -4.54 -9.66 11.50
N ILE A 140 -3.45 -9.33 10.81
CA ILE A 140 -3.00 -10.09 9.64
C ILE A 140 -2.56 -11.49 10.05
N GLN A 141 -1.83 -11.64 11.17
CA GLN A 141 -1.42 -12.94 11.69
C GLN A 141 -2.64 -13.81 12.11
N ALA A 142 -3.64 -13.20 12.76
CA ALA A 142 -4.87 -13.90 13.09
C ALA A 142 -5.63 -14.35 11.83
N MET A 143 -5.67 -13.50 10.79
CA MET A 143 -6.27 -13.85 9.51
C MET A 143 -5.50 -14.98 8.81
N ALA A 144 -4.18 -14.95 8.80
CA ALA A 144 -3.36 -16.02 8.23
C ALA A 144 -3.65 -17.38 8.88
N LYS A 145 -3.76 -17.43 10.21
CA LYS A 145 -4.16 -18.65 10.93
C LYS A 145 -5.59 -19.10 10.59
N HIS A 146 -6.51 -18.13 10.42
CA HIS A 146 -7.89 -18.43 10.02
C HIS A 146 -7.94 -19.06 8.63
N LEU A 147 -7.15 -18.57 7.68
CA LEU A 147 -7.07 -19.08 6.31
C LEU A 147 -6.60 -20.55 6.23
N GLU A 148 -5.72 -20.99 7.12
CA GLU A 148 -5.24 -22.36 7.17
C GLU A 148 -6.38 -23.36 7.47
N ASN A 149 -7.41 -22.91 8.21
CA ASN A 149 -8.50 -23.76 8.70
C ASN A 149 -9.86 -23.43 8.06
N ILE A 150 -9.92 -22.49 7.11
CA ILE A 150 -11.18 -22.05 6.52
C ILE A 150 -11.84 -23.15 5.68
N ASP A 151 -13.17 -23.25 5.79
CA ASP A 151 -13.94 -24.15 4.92
C ASP A 151 -14.22 -23.47 3.57
N LEU A 152 -13.74 -24.09 2.51
CA LEU A 152 -13.84 -23.57 1.14
C LEU A 152 -15.19 -23.98 0.52
N GLN A 153 -15.98 -23.02 0.08
CA GLN A 153 -17.28 -23.25 -0.53
C GLN A 153 -17.23 -23.04 -2.05
N PRO A 154 -18.13 -23.70 -2.82
CA PRO A 154 -18.23 -23.48 -4.26
C PRO A 154 -18.54 -22.03 -4.60
N GLY A 155 -17.99 -21.55 -5.72
CA GLY A 155 -18.30 -20.25 -6.30
C GLY A 155 -17.05 -19.40 -6.58
N SER A 156 -17.11 -18.56 -7.61
CA SER A 156 -15.95 -17.78 -8.08
C SER A 156 -16.26 -16.33 -8.48
N ALA A 157 -17.51 -15.88 -8.39
CA ALA A 157 -17.92 -14.56 -8.88
C ALA A 157 -17.62 -13.39 -7.92
N GLY A 158 -17.18 -13.68 -6.69
CA GLY A 158 -17.04 -12.68 -5.63
C GLY A 158 -15.87 -11.71 -5.80
N LEU A 159 -14.83 -12.06 -6.56
CA LEU A 159 -13.66 -11.17 -6.73
C LEU A 159 -14.03 -9.83 -7.42
N GLN A 160 -14.95 -9.83 -8.37
CA GLN A 160 -15.43 -8.59 -8.99
C GLN A 160 -16.17 -7.70 -7.98
N GLN A 161 -16.89 -8.32 -7.03
CA GLN A 161 -17.55 -7.59 -5.96
C GLN A 161 -16.55 -7.06 -4.93
N ALA A 162 -15.47 -7.79 -4.68
CA ALA A 162 -14.41 -7.40 -3.75
C ALA A 162 -13.75 -6.07 -4.12
N GLN A 163 -13.67 -5.74 -5.41
CA GLN A 163 -13.15 -4.44 -5.88
C GLN A 163 -13.94 -3.24 -5.32
N ARG A 164 -15.22 -3.43 -4.99
CA ARG A 164 -16.08 -2.36 -4.43
C ARG A 164 -15.73 -2.01 -2.98
N TYR A 165 -15.01 -2.91 -2.30
CA TYR A 165 -14.54 -2.72 -0.92
C TYR A 165 -13.16 -2.03 -0.86
N LEU A 166 -12.51 -1.85 -2.01
CA LEU A 166 -11.28 -1.07 -2.07
C LEU A 166 -11.61 0.42 -1.90
N PRO A 167 -10.82 1.16 -1.13
CA PRO A 167 -10.95 2.62 -1.04
C PRO A 167 -10.75 3.22 -2.45
N LYS A 168 -11.57 4.23 -2.75
CA LYS A 168 -11.49 4.97 -4.02
C LYS A 168 -10.36 5.99 -3.97
#